data_6a165d88e921c77e9f4e1107bc1aac5c
#
_entry.id   6a165d88e921c77e9f4e1107bc1aac5c
#
_cell.length_a   1.000
_cell.length_b   1.000
_cell.length_c   1.000
_cell.angle_alpha   90.00
_cell.angle_beta   90.00
_cell.angle_gamma   90.00
#
_symmetry.space_group_name_H-M   'P 1'
#
loop_
_entity.id
_entity.type
_entity.pdbx_description
1 polymer ?
#
loop_
_entity_poly.entity_id
_entity_poly.type
_entity_poly.pdbx_seq_one_letter_code
_entity_poly.pdbx_strand_id
1 'polypeptide(L)'
;MAECAGLAFQLAQIRVAAHTEFEDKLTPSDRLQQFLASLATHRELLARLRLPALAAGALPILATMALTVVLVVPAWLITKSLLALGIALSVAVAVGVAGRVGLQKRAHVAVAEAFAPAAQTFADADAFLPRCVAEQKALCERRQMENLDTRDRAIAGARQKHDATVASAQARRDQLRDQYDGEYPPRLEAFVAERDESVRKLDEAHRQRMETVQREHNDALAQAEQHHAHAVEELHSSHASQKHALEETWHNGLTRLRSLVQETWHETNRAFPDWVQMAAEDWQGQPQVPPAMKLGDLTVGLRPPARPKADSDVVSGIPDAPLEPTFTLPALVPCPTHLSLLLEAKGEGRRAAVKTLQAYMLRLVSSLPPAKCRFTIIDPVGLGENFAAFMHLADYDDQLISRRIWTEPRHIEQRLVDLSEHMENVIQKYLRNEFKTIDEYNHYADEVAEPFRFLVVANFPANFSEAAARRLMSIAASGPRCGVFVLLGVDADQPMPPGFSLGDIRAATTSLVWRQDRFVGREGLLAEYPSHLESPPPDEICTRLLHNVGRQAKQAGKVE
;
A
#
# COMPACT_ATOMS: atom_id res chain seq x y z
N MET A 1 8.33 -3.51 10.34
CA MET A 1 9.07 -2.26 10.64
C MET A 1 8.28 -1.32 11.56
N ALA A 2 6.95 -1.22 11.45
CA ALA A 2 6.14 -0.37 12.34
C ALA A 2 6.15 -0.84 13.82
N GLU A 3 6.31 -2.13 14.09
CA GLU A 3 6.40 -2.68 15.44
C GLU A 3 7.67 -2.29 16.21
N CYS A 4 8.66 -1.76 15.50
CA CYS A 4 9.92 -1.28 16.07
C CYS A 4 9.95 0.25 16.16
N ALA A 5 8.80 0.92 16.33
CA ALA A 5 8.71 2.38 16.26
C ALA A 5 9.66 3.11 17.25
N GLY A 6 9.94 2.50 18.43
CA GLY A 6 10.97 3.02 19.35
C GLY A 6 12.41 2.84 18.87
N LEU A 7 12.63 1.90 17.93
CA LEU A 7 13.93 1.57 17.36
C LEU A 7 14.13 2.26 15.99
N ALA A 8 13.04 2.64 15.33
CA ALA A 8 13.05 3.25 13.99
C ALA A 8 13.84 4.57 13.93
N PHE A 9 13.81 5.35 15.00
CA PHE A 9 14.56 6.62 15.07
C PHE A 9 16.08 6.41 14.99
N GLN A 10 16.59 5.30 15.54
CA GLN A 10 18.03 5.01 15.48
C GLN A 10 18.45 4.38 14.16
N LEU A 11 17.56 3.68 13.46
CA LEU A 11 17.83 3.19 12.12
C LEU A 11 18.09 4.30 11.11
N ALA A 12 17.44 5.45 11.28
CA ALA A 12 17.67 6.64 10.47
C ALA A 12 19.09 7.24 10.63
N GLN A 13 19.83 6.86 11.67
CA GLN A 13 21.20 7.29 11.92
C GLN A 13 22.25 6.35 11.29
N ILE A 14 21.87 5.20 10.77
CA ILE A 14 22.81 4.31 10.07
C ILE A 14 23.12 4.94 8.71
N ARG A 15 24.17 5.73 8.67
CA ARG A 15 24.74 6.26 7.44
C ARG A 15 25.78 5.27 6.95
N VAL A 16 25.51 4.64 5.83
CA VAL A 16 26.44 3.74 5.17
C VAL A 16 26.91 4.43 3.89
N ALA A 17 28.21 4.47 3.71
CA ALA A 17 28.80 4.99 2.48
C ALA A 17 28.66 3.93 1.37
N ALA A 18 28.21 4.35 0.20
CA ALA A 18 28.14 3.45 -0.95
C ALA A 18 29.56 3.02 -1.39
N HIS A 19 29.70 1.81 -1.89
CA HIS A 19 30.93 1.38 -2.55
C HIS A 19 31.09 2.18 -3.84
N THR A 20 32.26 2.81 -4.01
CA THR A 20 32.55 3.64 -5.20
C THR A 20 33.17 2.85 -6.34
N GLU A 21 33.73 1.69 -6.05
CA GLU A 21 34.33 0.80 -7.05
C GLU A 21 33.45 -0.45 -7.25
N PHE A 22 32.88 -0.55 -8.44
CA PHE A 22 32.15 -1.73 -8.87
C PHE A 22 32.96 -2.42 -9.96
N GLU A 23 33.20 -3.73 -9.84
CA GLU A 23 33.86 -4.50 -10.90
C GLU A 23 33.02 -4.53 -12.18
N ASP A 24 33.63 -4.14 -13.30
CA ASP A 24 32.96 -3.90 -14.61
C ASP A 24 32.63 -5.19 -15.42
N LYS A 25 32.30 -6.30 -14.75
CA LYS A 25 32.00 -7.58 -15.43
C LYS A 25 30.53 -7.81 -15.76
N LEU A 26 29.63 -6.98 -15.26
CA LEU A 26 28.17 -7.16 -15.43
C LEU A 26 27.56 -5.95 -16.15
N THR A 27 26.55 -6.21 -16.98
CA THR A 27 25.82 -5.11 -17.58
C THR A 27 25.06 -4.28 -16.50
N PRO A 28 24.82 -3.00 -16.75
CA PRO A 28 24.08 -2.16 -15.79
C PRO A 28 22.71 -2.75 -15.40
N SER A 29 22.02 -3.39 -16.36
CA SER A 29 20.73 -4.04 -16.10
C SER A 29 20.85 -5.28 -15.21
N ASP A 30 21.89 -6.09 -15.42
CA ASP A 30 22.11 -7.31 -14.63
C ASP A 30 22.51 -6.97 -13.20
N ARG A 31 23.28 -5.90 -13.03
CA ARG A 31 23.65 -5.43 -11.69
C ARG A 31 22.46 -4.83 -10.93
N LEU A 32 21.58 -4.13 -11.60
CA LEU A 32 20.35 -3.64 -10.98
C LEU A 32 19.47 -4.80 -10.50
N GLN A 33 19.35 -5.86 -11.28
CA GLN A 33 18.63 -7.08 -10.86
C GLN A 33 19.31 -7.74 -9.65
N GLN A 34 20.62 -7.75 -9.60
CA GLN A 34 21.38 -8.27 -8.45
C GLN A 34 21.11 -7.46 -7.18
N PHE A 35 21.04 -6.13 -7.25
CA PHE A 35 20.64 -5.30 -6.12
C PHE A 35 19.23 -5.61 -5.65
N LEU A 36 18.28 -5.75 -6.57
CA LEU A 36 16.89 -6.09 -6.23
C LEU A 36 16.79 -7.47 -5.55
N ALA A 37 17.52 -8.47 -6.02
CA ALA A 37 17.55 -9.80 -5.43
C ALA A 37 18.14 -9.78 -4.02
N SER A 38 19.23 -9.04 -3.80
CA SER A 38 19.84 -8.92 -2.47
C SER A 38 18.96 -8.17 -1.48
N LEU A 39 18.20 -7.17 -1.91
CA LEU A 39 17.21 -6.49 -1.07
C LEU A 39 16.06 -7.41 -0.64
N ALA A 40 15.63 -8.31 -1.51
CA ALA A 40 14.61 -9.31 -1.19
C ALA A 40 15.09 -10.27 -0.07
N THR A 41 16.33 -10.74 -0.15
CA THR A 41 16.92 -11.59 0.89
C THR A 41 17.11 -10.88 2.23
N HIS A 42 17.52 -9.61 2.20
CA HIS A 42 17.66 -8.80 3.43
C HIS A 42 16.30 -8.52 4.09
N ARG A 43 15.23 -8.34 3.30
CA ARG A 43 13.86 -8.20 3.81
C ARG A 43 13.41 -9.45 4.57
N GLU A 44 13.72 -10.65 4.06
CA GLU A 44 13.38 -11.90 4.73
C GLU A 44 14.18 -12.09 6.04
N LEU A 45 15.43 -11.69 6.06
CA LEU A 45 16.26 -11.73 7.27
C LEU A 45 15.71 -10.80 8.36
N LEU A 46 15.33 -9.60 8.00
CA LEU A 46 14.72 -8.63 8.93
C LEU A 46 13.38 -9.12 9.49
N ALA A 47 12.59 -9.84 8.69
CA ALA A 47 11.29 -10.38 9.13
C ALA A 47 11.44 -11.51 10.17
N ARG A 48 12.60 -12.16 10.28
CA ARG A 48 12.88 -13.25 11.24
C ARG A 48 13.37 -12.78 12.62
N LEU A 49 13.63 -11.49 12.79
CA LEU A 49 14.13 -10.96 14.06
C LEU A 49 13.02 -10.96 15.14
N ARG A 50 13.19 -11.78 16.16
CA ARG A 50 12.27 -11.88 17.31
C ARG A 50 12.60 -10.90 18.45
N LEU A 51 13.87 -10.52 18.59
CA LEU A 51 14.34 -9.65 19.67
C LEU A 51 13.67 -8.27 19.75
N PRO A 52 13.42 -7.55 18.65
CA PRO A 52 12.76 -6.25 18.71
C PRO A 52 11.32 -6.32 19.22
N ALA A 53 10.57 -7.38 18.83
CA ALA A 53 9.21 -7.59 19.31
C ALA A 53 9.13 -7.88 20.81
N LEU A 54 10.14 -8.61 21.34
CA LEU A 54 10.28 -8.89 22.76
C LEU A 54 10.68 -7.65 23.57
N ALA A 55 11.52 -6.78 23.01
CA ALA A 55 11.98 -5.56 23.68
C ALA A 55 10.92 -4.44 23.68
N ALA A 56 10.04 -4.40 22.68
CA ALA A 56 8.94 -3.44 22.56
C ALA A 56 7.66 -3.86 23.30
N GLY A 57 7.53 -5.15 23.64
CA GLY A 57 6.35 -5.70 24.31
C GLY A 57 6.27 -5.43 25.81
N ALA A 58 5.25 -5.97 26.43
CA ALA A 58 4.99 -5.83 27.87
C ALA A 58 5.90 -6.70 28.76
N LEU A 59 6.64 -7.64 28.16
CA LEU A 59 7.50 -8.60 28.85
C LEU A 59 8.52 -7.96 29.82
N PRO A 60 9.25 -6.89 29.47
CA PRO A 60 10.16 -6.21 30.37
C PRO A 60 9.45 -5.56 31.57
N ILE A 61 8.21 -5.10 31.36
CA ILE A 61 7.39 -4.46 32.43
C ILE A 61 6.88 -5.52 33.41
N LEU A 62 6.41 -6.66 32.87
CA LEU A 62 5.97 -7.79 33.70
C LEU A 62 7.11 -8.37 34.54
N ALA A 63 8.30 -8.46 33.98
CA ALA A 63 9.48 -8.92 34.72
C ALA A 63 9.85 -7.96 35.88
N THR A 64 9.72 -6.64 35.68
CA THR A 64 9.97 -5.66 36.74
C THR A 64 8.90 -5.71 37.83
N MET A 65 7.64 -5.91 37.46
CA MET A 65 6.55 -6.07 38.44
C MET A 65 6.70 -7.35 39.27
N ALA A 66 7.05 -8.46 38.64
CA ALA A 66 7.32 -9.70 39.36
C ALA A 66 8.49 -9.55 40.34
N LEU A 67 9.56 -8.86 39.93
CA LEU A 67 10.72 -8.59 40.77
C LEU A 67 10.37 -7.69 41.96
N THR A 68 9.52 -6.68 41.77
CA THR A 68 9.03 -5.84 42.86
C THR A 68 8.23 -6.63 43.88
N VAL A 69 7.33 -7.50 43.45
CA VAL A 69 6.55 -8.35 44.34
C VAL A 69 7.46 -9.29 45.14
N VAL A 70 8.43 -9.91 44.51
CA VAL A 70 9.36 -10.86 45.15
C VAL A 70 10.28 -10.18 46.17
N LEU A 71 10.69 -8.96 45.93
CA LEU A 71 11.59 -8.23 46.85
C LEU A 71 10.86 -7.46 47.93
N VAL A 72 9.72 -6.84 47.61
CA VAL A 72 8.99 -5.94 48.51
C VAL A 72 8.14 -6.72 49.51
N VAL A 73 7.48 -7.80 49.10
CA VAL A 73 6.61 -8.59 49.97
C VAL A 73 7.38 -9.27 51.11
N PRO A 74 8.49 -9.96 50.85
CA PRO A 74 9.31 -10.54 51.91
C PRO A 74 9.97 -9.49 52.82
N ALA A 75 10.44 -8.38 52.22
CA ALA A 75 11.04 -7.29 52.99
C ALA A 75 10.05 -6.66 53.97
N TRP A 76 8.80 -6.49 53.56
CA TRP A 76 7.73 -5.98 54.43
C TRP A 76 7.31 -6.99 55.49
N LEU A 77 7.20 -8.29 55.14
CA LEU A 77 6.84 -9.35 56.08
C LEU A 77 7.86 -9.55 57.19
N ILE A 78 9.16 -9.42 56.88
CA ILE A 78 10.27 -9.67 57.79
C ILE A 78 10.52 -8.46 58.69
N THR A 79 10.51 -7.25 58.15
CA THR A 79 11.00 -6.06 58.88
C THR A 79 9.91 -5.14 59.39
N LYS A 80 8.69 -5.17 58.83
CA LYS A 80 7.56 -4.25 59.09
C LYS A 80 7.98 -2.76 59.13
N SER A 81 9.06 -2.41 58.49
CA SER A 81 9.65 -1.07 58.44
C SER A 81 9.38 -0.41 57.11
N LEU A 82 8.83 0.78 57.08
CA LEU A 82 8.61 1.58 55.87
C LEU A 82 9.92 1.93 55.16
N LEU A 83 11.02 2.02 55.89
CA LEU A 83 12.33 2.33 55.35
C LEU A 83 12.90 1.14 54.56
N ALA A 84 12.73 -0.08 55.06
CA ALA A 84 13.14 -1.31 54.37
C ALA A 84 12.27 -1.56 53.11
N LEU A 85 10.99 -1.22 53.18
CA LEU A 85 10.08 -1.25 52.04
C LEU A 85 10.54 -0.28 50.94
N GLY A 86 10.93 0.93 51.31
CA GLY A 86 11.44 1.93 50.38
C GLY A 86 12.74 1.50 49.67
N ILE A 87 13.67 0.90 50.41
CA ILE A 87 14.93 0.40 49.84
C ILE A 87 14.66 -0.80 48.90
N ALA A 88 13.84 -1.75 49.32
CA ALA A 88 13.51 -2.90 48.49
C ALA A 88 12.80 -2.49 47.19
N LEU A 89 11.91 -1.51 47.25
CA LEU A 89 11.23 -0.96 46.10
C LEU A 89 12.21 -0.26 45.14
N SER A 90 13.11 0.56 45.68
CA SER A 90 14.09 1.29 44.82
C SER A 90 15.09 0.35 44.16
N VAL A 91 15.53 -0.69 44.85
CA VAL A 91 16.43 -1.72 44.25
C VAL A 91 15.71 -2.49 43.16
N ALA A 92 14.46 -2.91 43.41
CA ALA A 92 13.70 -3.66 42.39
C ALA A 92 13.47 -2.83 41.11
N VAL A 93 13.13 -1.54 41.29
CA VAL A 93 12.94 -0.62 40.15
C VAL A 93 14.27 -0.39 39.40
N ALA A 94 15.37 -0.19 40.14
CA ALA A 94 16.68 0.03 39.52
C ALA A 94 17.14 -1.18 38.67
N VAL A 95 16.99 -2.40 39.22
CA VAL A 95 17.34 -3.64 38.49
C VAL A 95 16.42 -3.85 37.27
N GLY A 96 15.14 -3.56 37.42
CA GLY A 96 14.18 -3.66 36.33
C GLY A 96 14.45 -2.68 35.19
N VAL A 97 14.79 -1.43 35.53
CA VAL A 97 15.17 -0.41 34.55
C VAL A 97 16.48 -0.80 33.84
N ALA A 98 17.47 -1.27 34.58
CA ALA A 98 18.75 -1.71 33.99
C ALA A 98 18.56 -2.91 33.05
N GLY A 99 17.72 -3.87 33.41
CA GLY A 99 17.37 -5.01 32.56
C GLY A 99 16.66 -4.58 31.27
N ARG A 100 15.73 -3.63 31.39
CA ARG A 100 15.03 -3.07 30.24
C ARG A 100 15.98 -2.36 29.28
N VAL A 101 16.86 -1.51 29.81
CA VAL A 101 17.86 -0.79 29.01
C VAL A 101 18.82 -1.77 28.32
N GLY A 102 19.21 -2.85 29.02
CA GLY A 102 20.06 -3.89 28.45
C GLY A 102 19.40 -4.65 27.30
N LEU A 103 18.11 -4.98 27.46
CA LEU A 103 17.33 -5.64 26.39
C LEU A 103 17.11 -4.72 25.19
N GLN A 104 16.80 -3.47 25.45
CA GLN A 104 16.65 -2.48 24.38
C GLN A 104 17.96 -2.27 23.62
N LYS A 105 19.10 -2.12 24.32
CA LYS A 105 20.39 -1.99 23.67
C LYS A 105 20.72 -3.20 22.77
N ARG A 106 20.46 -4.43 23.26
CA ARG A 106 20.68 -5.64 22.46
C ARG A 106 19.73 -5.73 21.26
N ALA A 107 18.47 -5.34 21.42
CA ALA A 107 17.53 -5.28 20.34
C ALA A 107 17.95 -4.22 19.29
N HIS A 108 18.42 -3.06 19.73
CA HIS A 108 18.97 -2.03 18.86
C HIS A 108 20.16 -2.52 18.04
N VAL A 109 21.11 -3.19 18.70
CA VAL A 109 22.29 -3.74 18.02
C VAL A 109 21.87 -4.80 16.99
N ALA A 110 21.01 -5.73 17.38
CA ALA A 110 20.54 -6.79 16.47
C ALA A 110 19.79 -6.25 15.24
N VAL A 111 18.98 -5.21 15.43
CA VAL A 111 18.30 -4.55 14.31
C VAL A 111 19.28 -3.76 13.46
N ALA A 112 20.22 -3.05 14.08
CA ALA A 112 21.23 -2.29 13.37
C ALA A 112 22.14 -3.18 12.52
N GLU A 113 22.60 -4.30 13.09
CA GLU A 113 23.42 -5.28 12.37
C GLU A 113 22.68 -5.95 11.21
N ALA A 114 21.41 -6.28 11.40
CA ALA A 114 20.62 -6.88 10.34
C ALA A 114 20.15 -5.86 9.27
N PHE A 115 20.03 -4.58 9.64
CA PHE A 115 19.64 -3.53 8.71
C PHE A 115 20.81 -2.93 7.93
N ALA A 116 22.02 -2.95 8.51
CA ALA A 116 23.20 -2.38 7.88
C ALA A 116 23.47 -2.95 6.46
N PRO A 117 23.37 -4.28 6.22
CA PRO A 117 23.57 -4.81 4.88
C PRO A 117 22.50 -4.36 3.88
N ALA A 118 21.26 -4.21 4.33
CA ALA A 118 20.18 -3.68 3.48
C ALA A 118 20.39 -2.20 3.15
N ALA A 119 20.78 -1.40 4.14
CA ALA A 119 21.12 0.01 3.95
C ALA A 119 22.30 0.18 2.99
N GLN A 120 23.31 -0.70 3.10
CA GLN A 120 24.43 -0.73 2.18
C GLN A 120 23.98 -1.00 0.75
N THR A 121 23.16 -2.02 0.56
CA THR A 121 22.64 -2.37 -0.78
C THR A 121 21.83 -1.22 -1.40
N PHE A 122 21.06 -0.49 -0.59
CA PHE A 122 20.36 0.71 -1.06
C PHE A 122 21.32 1.84 -1.42
N ALA A 123 22.32 2.10 -0.58
CA ALA A 123 23.30 3.13 -0.85
C ALA A 123 24.10 2.83 -2.12
N ASP A 124 24.48 1.56 -2.31
CA ASP A 124 25.22 1.10 -3.47
C ASP A 124 24.37 1.19 -4.75
N ALA A 125 23.09 0.82 -4.68
CA ALA A 125 22.17 0.94 -5.80
C ALA A 125 21.92 2.41 -6.19
N ASP A 126 21.74 3.28 -5.21
CA ASP A 126 21.51 4.72 -5.43
C ASP A 126 22.76 5.40 -6.03
N ALA A 127 23.96 5.02 -5.56
CA ALA A 127 25.22 5.49 -6.11
C ALA A 127 25.50 4.98 -7.53
N PHE A 128 24.95 3.80 -7.88
CA PHE A 128 25.14 3.20 -9.19
C PHE A 128 24.19 3.76 -10.25
N LEU A 129 22.97 4.16 -9.86
CA LEU A 129 21.95 4.66 -10.77
C LEU A 129 22.42 5.83 -11.68
N PRO A 130 23.14 6.85 -11.15
CA PRO A 130 23.64 7.94 -11.98
C PRO A 130 24.62 7.47 -13.07
N ARG A 131 25.41 6.41 -12.78
CA ARG A 131 26.35 5.84 -13.75
C ARG A 131 25.62 5.16 -14.91
N CYS A 132 24.58 4.41 -14.65
CA CYS A 132 23.74 3.81 -15.70
C CYS A 132 23.14 4.85 -16.63
N VAL A 133 22.65 5.94 -16.07
CA VAL A 133 22.06 7.04 -16.85
C VAL A 133 23.13 7.76 -17.67
N ALA A 134 24.33 7.99 -17.08
CA ALA A 134 25.43 8.63 -17.76
C ALA A 134 25.98 7.79 -18.93
N GLU A 135 26.11 6.47 -18.75
CA GLU A 135 26.54 5.56 -19.82
C GLU A 135 25.55 5.51 -20.98
N GLN A 136 24.26 5.40 -20.71
CA GLN A 136 23.25 5.42 -21.75
C GLN A 136 23.24 6.73 -22.54
N LYS A 137 23.43 7.84 -21.85
CA LYS A 137 23.55 9.17 -22.50
C LYS A 137 24.79 9.27 -23.38
N ALA A 138 25.95 8.83 -22.84
CA ALA A 138 27.20 8.82 -23.59
C ALA A 138 27.15 7.91 -24.84
N LEU A 139 26.43 6.79 -24.76
CA LEU A 139 26.25 5.87 -25.89
C LEU A 139 25.37 6.50 -26.99
N CYS A 140 24.35 7.25 -26.60
CA CYS A 140 23.49 7.97 -27.52
C CYS A 140 24.25 9.11 -28.21
N GLU A 141 25.04 9.88 -27.48
CA GLU A 141 25.85 10.97 -28.01
C GLU A 141 26.93 10.45 -28.98
N ARG A 142 27.59 9.32 -28.64
CA ARG A 142 28.54 8.69 -29.57
C ARG A 142 27.91 8.28 -30.90
N ARG A 143 26.77 7.61 -30.87
CA ARG A 143 26.05 7.23 -32.10
C ARG A 143 25.63 8.41 -32.94
N GLN A 144 25.24 9.51 -32.28
CA GLN A 144 24.89 10.74 -33.02
C GLN A 144 26.09 11.38 -33.67
N MET A 145 27.25 11.41 -33.00
CA MET A 145 28.51 11.93 -33.55
C MET A 145 29.03 11.07 -34.70
N GLU A 146 28.99 9.74 -34.58
CA GLU A 146 29.40 8.83 -35.66
C GLU A 146 28.55 9.00 -36.95
N ASN A 147 27.26 9.23 -36.79
CA ASN A 147 26.37 9.47 -37.94
C ASN A 147 26.67 10.81 -38.63
N LEU A 148 26.96 11.85 -37.86
CA LEU A 148 27.36 13.17 -38.42
C LEU A 148 28.71 13.08 -39.14
N ASP A 149 29.69 12.43 -38.54
CA ASP A 149 31.02 12.26 -39.12
C ASP A 149 30.99 11.44 -40.42
N THR A 150 30.16 10.41 -40.49
CA THR A 150 29.95 9.60 -41.67
C THR A 150 29.32 10.41 -42.82
N ARG A 151 28.36 11.25 -42.54
CA ARG A 151 27.72 12.16 -43.48
C ARG A 151 28.73 13.17 -44.05
N ASP A 152 29.51 13.78 -43.14
CA ASP A 152 30.43 14.86 -43.53
C ASP A 152 31.61 14.32 -44.35
N ARG A 153 32.10 13.10 -44.07
CA ARG A 153 33.09 12.41 -44.90
C ARG A 153 32.55 12.10 -46.29
N ALA A 154 31.30 11.68 -46.41
CA ALA A 154 30.70 11.40 -47.72
C ALA A 154 30.59 12.66 -48.60
N ILE A 155 30.21 13.80 -47.97
CA ILE A 155 30.14 15.10 -48.68
C ILE A 155 31.54 15.58 -49.10
N ALA A 156 32.53 15.45 -48.20
CA ALA A 156 33.92 15.85 -48.54
C ALA A 156 34.49 15.02 -49.68
N GLY A 157 34.27 13.71 -49.67
CA GLY A 157 34.72 12.81 -50.74
C GLY A 157 34.07 13.11 -52.10
N ALA A 158 32.81 13.51 -52.14
CA ALA A 158 32.12 13.91 -53.37
C ALA A 158 32.68 15.20 -53.98
N ARG A 159 32.98 16.21 -53.13
CA ARG A 159 33.61 17.48 -53.55
C ARG A 159 35.00 17.25 -54.11
N GLN A 160 35.83 16.44 -53.43
CA GLN A 160 37.19 16.17 -53.88
C GLN A 160 37.24 15.49 -55.26
N LYS A 161 36.34 14.57 -55.55
CA LYS A 161 36.22 13.92 -56.87
C LYS A 161 35.79 14.91 -57.94
N HIS A 162 34.88 15.82 -57.64
CA HIS A 162 34.44 16.87 -58.57
C HIS A 162 35.59 17.79 -58.96
N ASP A 163 36.32 18.32 -57.99
CA ASP A 163 37.40 19.25 -58.20
C ASP A 163 38.58 18.62 -58.97
N ALA A 164 38.91 17.37 -58.66
CA ALA A 164 39.93 16.61 -59.38
C ALA A 164 39.55 16.37 -60.87
N THR A 165 38.29 16.14 -61.15
CA THR A 165 37.81 15.93 -62.55
C THR A 165 37.89 17.24 -63.35
N VAL A 166 37.54 18.35 -62.72
CA VAL A 166 37.62 19.69 -63.33
C VAL A 166 39.09 20.10 -63.61
N ALA A 167 39.99 19.88 -62.63
CA ALA A 167 41.41 20.16 -62.84
C ALA A 167 42.07 19.36 -63.97
N SER A 168 41.73 18.05 -64.08
CA SER A 168 42.24 17.20 -65.11
C SER A 168 41.75 17.59 -66.55
N ALA A 169 40.51 18.04 -66.62
CA ALA A 169 39.96 18.55 -67.90
C ALA A 169 40.61 19.88 -68.36
N GLN A 170 40.90 20.74 -67.39
CA GLN A 170 41.60 21.99 -67.69
C GLN A 170 43.03 21.78 -68.14
N ALA A 171 43.80 20.94 -67.47
CA ALA A 171 45.18 20.62 -67.85
C ALA A 171 45.27 20.02 -69.23
N ARG A 172 44.34 19.12 -69.63
CA ARG A 172 44.26 18.52 -70.91
C ARG A 172 43.92 19.54 -72.04
N ARG A 173 43.09 20.50 -71.76
CA ARG A 173 42.76 21.58 -72.70
C ARG A 173 43.98 22.47 -73.00
N ASP A 174 44.73 22.83 -71.96
CA ASP A 174 45.86 23.74 -72.09
C ASP A 174 47.01 23.07 -72.79
N GLN A 175 47.22 21.76 -72.58
CA GLN A 175 48.23 20.97 -73.29
C GLN A 175 47.93 20.84 -74.78
N LEU A 176 46.67 20.74 -75.22
CA LEU A 176 46.27 20.71 -76.62
C LEU A 176 46.45 22.10 -77.27
N ARG A 177 46.29 23.17 -76.59
CA ARG A 177 46.46 24.53 -77.11
C ARG A 177 47.93 24.83 -77.45
N ASP A 178 48.86 24.51 -76.56
CA ASP A 178 50.27 24.76 -76.71
C ASP A 178 50.89 23.95 -77.85
N GLN A 179 50.31 22.80 -78.18
CA GLN A 179 50.80 21.88 -79.20
C GLN A 179 50.47 22.36 -80.62
N TYR A 180 49.48 23.24 -80.83
CA TYR A 180 48.98 23.64 -82.13
C TYR A 180 49.21 25.12 -82.47
N ASP A 181 49.73 25.94 -81.58
CA ASP A 181 49.92 27.38 -81.78
C ASP A 181 51.09 27.73 -82.72
N GLY A 182 51.86 26.72 -83.13
CA GLY A 182 53.12 26.95 -83.90
C GLY A 182 53.16 26.60 -85.33
N GLU A 183 52.24 25.77 -85.94
CA GLU A 183 52.59 25.12 -87.24
C GLU A 183 51.87 25.59 -88.49
N TYR A 184 50.68 26.20 -88.51
CA TYR A 184 50.04 26.61 -89.79
C TYR A 184 48.85 27.59 -89.61
N PRO A 185 48.92 28.86 -90.08
CA PRO A 185 47.83 29.84 -89.95
C PRO A 185 46.49 29.43 -90.60
N PRO A 186 46.40 28.84 -91.76
CA PRO A 186 45.11 28.45 -92.35
C PRO A 186 44.52 27.17 -91.69
N ARG A 187 45.37 26.31 -91.13
CA ARG A 187 44.91 25.18 -90.32
C ARG A 187 44.49 25.65 -88.94
N LEU A 188 45.15 26.72 -88.50
CA LEU A 188 44.82 27.28 -87.18
C LEU A 188 43.41 27.91 -87.20
N GLU A 189 43.06 28.63 -88.27
CA GLU A 189 41.70 29.19 -88.39
C GLU A 189 40.63 28.09 -88.53
N ALA A 190 40.89 27.02 -89.32
CA ALA A 190 39.98 25.90 -89.35
C ALA A 190 39.89 25.16 -88.00
N PHE A 191 41.06 24.95 -87.34
CA PHE A 191 41.11 24.35 -86.03
C PHE A 191 40.51 25.27 -84.98
N VAL A 192 40.69 26.59 -85.10
CA VAL A 192 40.05 27.56 -84.19
C VAL A 192 38.53 27.55 -84.38
N ALA A 193 38.07 27.53 -85.68
CA ALA A 193 36.64 27.43 -85.95
C ALA A 193 36.05 26.11 -85.41
N GLU A 194 36.79 24.97 -85.67
CA GLU A 194 36.37 23.65 -85.16
C GLU A 194 36.44 23.57 -83.62
N ARG A 195 37.48 24.17 -83.06
CA ARG A 195 37.60 24.34 -81.57
C ARG A 195 36.44 25.16 -81.02
N ASP A 196 36.19 26.34 -81.62
CA ASP A 196 35.16 27.26 -81.19
C ASP A 196 33.76 26.63 -81.30
N GLU A 197 33.56 25.84 -82.40
CA GLU A 197 32.33 25.06 -82.51
C GLU A 197 32.29 23.92 -81.53
N SER A 198 33.44 23.25 -81.25
CA SER A 198 33.52 22.17 -80.25
C SER A 198 33.36 22.70 -78.81
N VAL A 199 34.03 23.88 -78.59
CA VAL A 199 33.84 24.57 -77.26
C VAL A 199 32.40 25.00 -77.11
N ARG A 200 31.79 25.59 -78.16
CA ARG A 200 30.40 25.98 -78.13
C ARG A 200 29.47 24.76 -77.88
N LYS A 201 29.74 23.62 -78.53
CA LYS A 201 29.03 22.38 -78.29
C LYS A 201 29.28 21.84 -76.89
N LEU A 202 30.55 21.93 -76.45
CA LEU A 202 30.91 21.50 -75.11
C LEU A 202 30.27 22.41 -73.99
N ASP A 203 30.30 23.71 -74.22
CA ASP A 203 29.65 24.69 -73.31
C ASP A 203 28.14 24.53 -73.34
N GLU A 204 27.57 24.24 -74.54
CA GLU A 204 26.16 23.94 -74.66
C GLU A 204 25.80 22.64 -73.93
N ALA A 205 26.63 21.59 -74.19
CA ALA A 205 26.46 20.30 -73.48
C ALA A 205 26.71 20.43 -71.99
N HIS A 206 27.74 21.23 -71.61
CA HIS A 206 28.02 21.53 -70.22
C HIS A 206 26.85 22.31 -69.55
N ARG A 207 26.36 23.34 -70.24
CA ARG A 207 25.20 24.12 -69.76
C ARG A 207 23.96 23.24 -69.66
N GLN A 208 23.68 22.40 -70.69
CA GLN A 208 22.56 21.46 -70.68
C GLN A 208 22.71 20.44 -69.55
N ARG A 209 23.96 19.97 -69.34
CA ARG A 209 24.24 19.02 -68.25
C ARG A 209 24.14 19.67 -66.89
N MET A 210 24.61 20.92 -66.73
CA MET A 210 24.45 21.70 -65.53
C MET A 210 22.98 22.00 -65.24
N GLU A 211 22.22 22.37 -66.29
CA GLU A 211 20.78 22.61 -66.10
C GLU A 211 20.03 21.31 -65.81
N THR A 212 20.51 20.16 -66.33
CA THR A 212 19.92 18.86 -65.99
C THR A 212 20.25 18.49 -64.53
N VAL A 213 21.54 18.59 -64.15
CA VAL A 213 22.00 18.33 -62.78
C VAL A 213 21.33 19.28 -61.81
N GLN A 214 21.20 20.58 -62.20
CA GLN A 214 20.52 21.54 -61.34
C GLN A 214 19.02 21.21 -61.17
N ARG A 215 18.37 20.75 -62.27
CA ARG A 215 16.97 20.29 -62.18
C ARG A 215 16.87 19.02 -61.33
N GLU A 216 17.72 18.01 -61.62
CA GLU A 216 17.73 16.78 -60.84
C GLU A 216 18.02 17.05 -59.35
N HIS A 217 18.96 18.00 -59.08
CA HIS A 217 19.26 18.40 -57.70
C HIS A 217 18.05 19.11 -57.05
N ASN A 218 17.44 20.06 -57.77
CA ASN A 218 16.27 20.78 -57.25
C ASN A 218 15.07 19.83 -57.08
N ASP A 219 14.87 18.92 -58.02
CA ASP A 219 13.82 17.91 -57.92
C ASP A 219 14.09 16.94 -56.76
N ALA A 220 15.35 16.52 -56.56
CA ALA A 220 15.74 15.69 -55.44
C ALA A 220 15.59 16.43 -54.10
N LEU A 221 15.98 17.73 -54.09
CA LEU A 221 15.79 18.56 -52.92
C LEU A 221 14.30 18.75 -52.57
N ALA A 222 13.49 19.08 -53.59
CA ALA A 222 12.05 19.23 -53.43
C ALA A 222 11.39 17.91 -52.97
N GLN A 223 11.82 16.78 -53.55
CA GLN A 223 11.36 15.47 -53.07
C GLN A 223 11.80 15.19 -51.64
N ALA A 224 13.06 15.49 -51.30
CA ALA A 224 13.55 15.30 -49.94
C ALA A 224 12.81 16.20 -48.94
N GLU A 225 12.57 17.47 -49.29
CA GLU A 225 11.77 18.40 -48.48
C GLU A 225 10.32 17.92 -48.34
N GLN A 226 9.74 17.44 -49.45
CA GLN A 226 8.38 16.89 -49.40
C GLN A 226 8.29 15.61 -48.58
N HIS A 227 9.26 14.71 -48.72
CA HIS A 227 9.34 13.51 -47.91
C HIS A 227 9.58 13.85 -46.43
N HIS A 228 10.46 14.83 -46.16
CA HIS A 228 10.69 15.30 -44.80
C HIS A 228 9.42 15.95 -44.19
N ALA A 229 8.78 16.84 -44.94
CA ALA A 229 7.53 17.47 -44.52
C ALA A 229 6.43 16.43 -44.25
N HIS A 230 6.29 15.44 -45.16
CA HIS A 230 5.34 14.34 -44.98
C HIS A 230 5.67 13.48 -43.77
N ALA A 231 6.96 13.11 -43.60
CA ALA A 231 7.39 12.32 -42.43
C ALA A 231 7.19 13.08 -41.11
N VAL A 232 7.44 14.40 -41.09
CA VAL A 232 7.17 15.25 -39.93
C VAL A 232 5.67 15.33 -39.65
N GLU A 233 4.86 15.51 -40.70
CA GLU A 233 3.40 15.55 -40.55
C GLU A 233 2.84 14.20 -40.09
N GLU A 234 3.32 13.08 -40.66
CA GLU A 234 2.97 11.74 -40.19
C GLU A 234 3.37 11.54 -38.70
N LEU A 235 4.59 11.99 -38.34
CA LEU A 235 5.06 11.90 -36.96
C LEU A 235 4.18 12.74 -36.03
N HIS A 236 3.86 13.98 -36.42
CA HIS A 236 2.99 14.85 -35.66
C HIS A 236 1.58 14.29 -35.56
N SER A 237 1.01 13.80 -36.63
CA SER A 237 -0.33 13.19 -36.64
C SER A 237 -0.36 11.89 -35.83
N SER A 238 0.67 11.05 -35.97
CA SER A 238 0.83 9.83 -35.19
C SER A 238 1.00 10.15 -33.70
N HIS A 239 1.86 11.12 -33.36
CA HIS A 239 2.05 11.57 -31.98
C HIS A 239 0.76 12.18 -31.41
N ALA A 240 0.08 13.03 -32.17
CA ALA A 240 -1.19 13.62 -31.76
C ALA A 240 -2.26 12.53 -31.55
N SER A 241 -2.34 11.55 -32.45
CA SER A 241 -3.25 10.41 -32.36
C SER A 241 -2.94 9.54 -31.14
N GLN A 242 -1.65 9.21 -30.92
CA GLN A 242 -1.25 8.43 -29.75
C GLN A 242 -1.49 9.18 -28.45
N LYS A 243 -1.21 10.49 -28.43
CA LYS A 243 -1.50 11.36 -27.28
C LYS A 243 -3.01 11.39 -27.00
N HIS A 244 -3.81 11.61 -28.03
CA HIS A 244 -5.28 11.61 -27.91
C HIS A 244 -5.80 10.24 -27.42
N ALA A 245 -5.32 9.14 -28.00
CA ALA A 245 -5.67 7.79 -27.57
C ALA A 245 -5.27 7.51 -26.10
N LEU A 246 -4.10 8.01 -25.69
CA LEU A 246 -3.66 7.91 -24.29
C LEU A 246 -4.55 8.76 -23.36
N GLU A 247 -4.84 10.00 -23.75
CA GLU A 247 -5.74 10.90 -22.99
C GLU A 247 -7.14 10.30 -22.91
N GLU A 248 -7.65 9.74 -24.00
CA GLU A 248 -8.94 9.07 -24.03
C GLU A 248 -8.94 7.81 -23.14
N THR A 249 -7.91 6.98 -23.25
CA THR A 249 -7.73 5.78 -22.42
C THR A 249 -7.67 6.15 -20.93
N TRP A 250 -6.92 7.20 -20.62
CA TRP A 250 -6.81 7.73 -19.26
C TRP A 250 -8.16 8.28 -18.77
N HIS A 251 -8.82 9.11 -19.57
CA HIS A 251 -10.13 9.68 -19.23
C HIS A 251 -11.18 8.59 -19.05
N ASN A 252 -11.22 7.62 -19.95
CA ASN A 252 -12.13 6.48 -19.89
C ASN A 252 -11.81 5.61 -18.67
N GLY A 253 -10.52 5.39 -18.38
CA GLY A 253 -10.07 4.69 -17.17
C GLY A 253 -10.51 5.38 -15.89
N LEU A 254 -10.31 6.69 -15.79
CA LEU A 254 -10.77 7.48 -14.65
C LEU A 254 -12.30 7.52 -14.54
N THR A 255 -12.99 7.64 -15.65
CA THR A 255 -14.47 7.62 -15.68
C THR A 255 -14.99 6.27 -15.22
N ARG A 256 -14.41 5.19 -15.74
CA ARG A 256 -14.74 3.82 -15.30
C ARG A 256 -14.43 3.61 -13.81
N LEU A 257 -13.30 4.09 -13.34
CA LEU A 257 -12.95 4.01 -11.91
C LEU A 257 -13.94 4.81 -11.06
N ARG A 258 -14.31 6.02 -11.49
CA ARG A 258 -15.33 6.83 -10.79
C ARG A 258 -16.68 6.13 -10.75
N SER A 259 -17.12 5.55 -11.86
CA SER A 259 -18.39 4.81 -11.87
C SER A 259 -18.33 3.57 -10.98
N LEU A 260 -17.22 2.82 -10.97
CA LEU A 260 -17.04 1.69 -10.05
C LEU A 260 -17.05 2.14 -8.58
N VAL A 261 -16.40 3.26 -8.26
CA VAL A 261 -16.43 3.83 -6.92
C VAL A 261 -17.86 4.26 -6.55
N GLN A 262 -18.58 4.91 -7.47
CA GLN A 262 -19.97 5.32 -7.24
C GLN A 262 -20.89 4.12 -7.08
N GLU A 263 -20.74 3.09 -7.89
CA GLU A 263 -21.49 1.84 -7.80
C GLU A 263 -21.22 1.14 -6.46
N THR A 264 -19.93 1.02 -6.08
CA THR A 264 -19.53 0.49 -4.79
C THR A 264 -20.17 1.28 -3.64
N TRP A 265 -20.19 2.60 -3.73
CA TRP A 265 -20.86 3.45 -2.74
C TRP A 265 -22.36 3.25 -2.73
N HIS A 266 -22.97 3.14 -3.90
CA HIS A 266 -24.41 2.90 -4.02
C HIS A 266 -24.80 1.57 -3.38
N GLU A 267 -24.07 0.50 -3.70
CA GLU A 267 -24.28 -0.82 -3.10
C GLU A 267 -23.98 -0.81 -1.59
N THR A 268 -22.89 -0.16 -1.19
CA THR A 268 -22.53 -0.04 0.23
C THR A 268 -23.57 0.74 1.01
N ASN A 269 -24.04 1.87 0.50
CA ASN A 269 -25.07 2.66 1.17
C ASN A 269 -26.44 1.96 1.19
N ARG A 270 -26.69 1.11 0.21
CA ARG A 270 -27.88 0.25 0.24
C ARG A 270 -27.77 -0.83 1.30
N ALA A 271 -26.60 -1.46 1.41
CA ALA A 271 -26.34 -2.49 2.41
C ALA A 271 -26.15 -1.91 3.82
N PHE A 272 -25.52 -0.74 3.90
CA PHE A 272 -25.18 -0.05 5.16
C PHE A 272 -25.64 1.42 5.09
N PRO A 273 -26.94 1.69 5.18
CA PRO A 273 -27.47 3.05 5.21
C PRO A 273 -26.88 3.88 6.33
N ASP A 274 -27.02 5.20 6.27
CA ASP A 274 -26.61 6.04 7.38
C ASP A 274 -27.49 5.80 8.64
N TRP A 275 -26.96 6.23 9.78
CA TRP A 275 -27.62 5.98 11.06
C TRP A 275 -29.01 6.60 11.17
N VAL A 276 -29.25 7.74 10.50
CA VAL A 276 -30.54 8.44 10.52
C VAL A 276 -31.59 7.66 9.74
N GLN A 277 -31.19 7.12 8.57
CA GLN A 277 -32.07 6.29 7.74
C GLN A 277 -32.45 4.99 8.46
N MET A 278 -31.47 4.35 9.14
CA MET A 278 -31.74 3.13 9.91
C MET A 278 -32.56 3.38 11.19
N ALA A 279 -32.52 4.60 11.72
CA ALA A 279 -33.36 5.00 12.85
C ALA A 279 -34.79 5.40 12.42
N ALA A 280 -35.13 5.43 11.13
CA ALA A 280 -36.48 5.68 10.65
C ALA A 280 -37.41 4.48 10.95
N GLU A 281 -38.68 4.75 11.22
CA GLU A 281 -39.64 3.72 11.65
C GLU A 281 -39.95 2.68 10.60
N ASP A 282 -39.84 3.03 9.34
CA ASP A 282 -40.07 2.20 8.15
C ASP A 282 -38.83 1.41 7.70
N TRP A 283 -37.67 1.68 8.31
CA TRP A 283 -36.44 0.95 7.98
C TRP A 283 -36.55 -0.53 8.40
N GLN A 284 -36.13 -1.41 7.52
CA GLN A 284 -36.07 -2.86 7.77
C GLN A 284 -34.65 -3.38 7.62
N GLY A 285 -34.25 -4.28 8.52
CA GLY A 285 -32.97 -4.96 8.47
C GLY A 285 -32.83 -5.90 7.26
N GLN A 286 -31.62 -6.30 6.99
CA GLN A 286 -31.31 -7.21 5.89
C GLN A 286 -31.90 -8.60 6.17
N PRO A 287 -32.55 -9.25 5.17
CA PRO A 287 -33.07 -10.62 5.35
C PRO A 287 -31.99 -11.67 5.31
N GLN A 288 -30.81 -11.37 4.78
CA GLN A 288 -29.69 -12.30 4.62
C GLN A 288 -28.41 -11.72 5.20
N VAL A 289 -27.46 -12.59 5.55
CA VAL A 289 -26.13 -12.20 6.01
C VAL A 289 -25.39 -11.53 4.84
N PRO A 290 -24.91 -10.29 5.02
CA PRO A 290 -24.19 -9.61 3.96
C PRO A 290 -22.81 -10.28 3.75
N PRO A 291 -22.24 -10.23 2.53
CA PRO A 291 -20.92 -10.82 2.25
C PRO A 291 -19.77 -10.08 2.91
N ALA A 292 -20.00 -8.85 3.33
CA ALA A 292 -19.01 -8.04 4.04
C ALA A 292 -19.70 -7.15 5.06
N MET A 293 -18.96 -6.65 6.05
CA MET A 293 -19.42 -5.72 7.07
C MET A 293 -18.63 -4.42 6.99
N LYS A 294 -19.31 -3.27 7.02
CA LYS A 294 -18.66 -1.96 6.98
C LYS A 294 -18.07 -1.62 8.34
N LEU A 295 -16.78 -1.24 8.33
CA LEU A 295 -16.04 -0.78 9.51
C LEU A 295 -15.81 0.74 9.49
N GLY A 296 -15.81 1.32 8.29
CA GLY A 296 -15.52 2.73 8.08
C GLY A 296 -15.25 3.02 6.61
N ASP A 297 -14.38 3.97 6.36
CA ASP A 297 -13.98 4.40 5.03
C ASP A 297 -12.46 4.44 4.90
N LEU A 298 -11.95 4.19 3.69
CA LEU A 298 -10.54 4.27 3.31
C LEU A 298 -10.34 5.42 2.34
N THR A 299 -9.27 6.17 2.52
CA THR A 299 -8.85 7.19 1.55
C THR A 299 -7.72 6.62 0.69
N VAL A 300 -8.01 6.38 -0.58
CA VAL A 300 -7.08 5.82 -1.56
C VAL A 300 -6.66 6.93 -2.51
N GLY A 301 -5.37 7.22 -2.56
CA GLY A 301 -4.78 8.14 -3.55
C GLY A 301 -4.19 7.35 -4.73
N LEU A 302 -4.51 7.74 -5.95
CA LEU A 302 -3.81 7.25 -7.12
C LEU A 302 -2.46 7.96 -7.18
N ARG A 303 -1.39 7.25 -6.84
CA ARG A 303 -0.04 7.75 -7.09
C ARG A 303 0.26 7.59 -8.58
N PRO A 304 0.56 8.66 -9.31
CA PRO A 304 1.10 8.51 -10.63
C PRO A 304 2.39 7.68 -10.53
N PRO A 305 2.68 6.81 -11.53
CA PRO A 305 3.96 6.13 -11.57
C PRO A 305 5.06 7.18 -11.50
N ALA A 306 6.08 6.91 -10.68
CA ALA A 306 7.20 7.84 -10.51
C ALA A 306 7.71 8.23 -11.90
N ARG A 307 7.61 9.52 -12.24
CA ARG A 307 8.12 10.04 -13.52
C ARG A 307 9.56 9.57 -13.64
N PRO A 308 9.96 8.89 -14.72
CA PRO A 308 11.37 8.76 -15.01
C PRO A 308 11.92 10.18 -15.05
N LYS A 309 13.06 10.42 -14.40
CA LYS A 309 13.79 11.68 -14.49
C LYS A 309 14.28 11.80 -15.93
N ALA A 310 13.41 12.24 -16.83
CA ALA A 310 13.77 12.64 -18.16
C ALA A 310 14.16 14.11 -18.09
N ASP A 311 15.29 14.43 -18.73
CA ASP A 311 15.79 15.79 -18.89
C ASP A 311 14.66 16.73 -19.34
N SER A 312 14.64 17.87 -18.71
CA SER A 312 13.53 18.79 -18.55
C SER A 312 12.99 19.51 -19.80
N ASP A 313 13.44 19.23 -21.03
CA ASP A 313 13.15 20.11 -22.17
C ASP A 313 12.19 19.55 -23.24
N VAL A 314 11.71 18.32 -23.12
CA VAL A 314 10.84 17.71 -24.17
C VAL A 314 9.40 17.40 -23.69
N VAL A 315 9.09 17.57 -22.43
CA VAL A 315 7.77 17.18 -21.88
C VAL A 315 7.00 18.40 -21.30
N SER A 316 6.99 19.54 -22.00
CA SER A 316 6.12 20.67 -21.66
C SER A 316 4.74 20.61 -22.30
N GLY A 317 4.19 19.42 -22.52
CA GLY A 317 2.88 19.24 -23.13
C GLY A 317 1.92 18.29 -22.42
N ILE A 318 2.33 17.68 -21.31
CA ILE A 318 1.36 16.95 -20.48
C ILE A 318 0.71 17.99 -19.58
N PRO A 319 -0.61 18.24 -19.69
CA PRO A 319 -1.30 19.10 -18.74
C PRO A 319 -0.91 18.65 -17.34
N ASP A 320 -0.60 19.59 -16.46
CA ASP A 320 -0.51 19.32 -15.04
C ASP A 320 -1.78 18.57 -14.67
N ALA A 321 -1.67 17.25 -14.60
CA ALA A 321 -2.78 16.43 -14.17
C ALA A 321 -3.15 16.95 -12.79
N PRO A 322 -4.39 17.40 -12.58
CA PRO A 322 -4.78 17.90 -11.28
C PRO A 322 -4.44 16.83 -10.26
N LEU A 323 -3.74 17.28 -9.24
CA LEU A 323 -3.30 16.54 -8.06
C LEU A 323 -4.17 15.29 -7.82
N GLU A 324 -3.48 14.17 -7.79
CA GLU A 324 -3.86 12.85 -7.32
C GLU A 324 -5.35 12.69 -7.00
N PRO A 325 -6.15 12.10 -7.91
CA PRO A 325 -7.53 11.82 -7.57
C PRO A 325 -7.54 10.90 -6.35
N THR A 326 -7.93 11.44 -5.22
CA THR A 326 -8.19 10.67 -4.03
C THR A 326 -9.62 10.15 -4.08
N PHE A 327 -9.79 8.87 -3.80
CA PHE A 327 -11.09 8.23 -3.71
C PHE A 327 -11.32 7.80 -2.28
N THR A 328 -12.52 7.98 -1.82
CA THR A 328 -12.97 7.36 -0.58
C THR A 328 -13.67 6.06 -0.93
N LEU A 329 -13.27 4.97 -0.32
CA LEU A 329 -13.85 3.64 -0.50
C LEU A 329 -14.32 3.11 0.86
N PRO A 330 -15.36 2.26 0.89
CA PRO A 330 -15.79 1.65 2.15
C PRO A 330 -14.70 0.69 2.66
N ALA A 331 -14.40 0.77 3.93
CA ALA A 331 -13.57 -0.21 4.63
C ALA A 331 -14.46 -1.39 5.02
N LEU A 332 -14.38 -2.45 4.25
CA LEU A 332 -15.19 -3.65 4.41
C LEU A 332 -14.35 -4.79 4.96
N VAL A 333 -14.92 -5.55 5.88
CA VAL A 333 -14.36 -6.82 6.38
C VAL A 333 -15.24 -7.98 5.93
N PRO A 334 -14.67 -9.11 5.50
CA PRO A 334 -15.43 -10.26 5.05
C PRO A 334 -16.39 -10.78 6.13
N CYS A 335 -17.63 -10.99 5.79
CA CYS A 335 -18.67 -11.50 6.67
C CYS A 335 -19.14 -12.88 6.17
N PRO A 336 -19.32 -13.86 7.05
CA PRO A 336 -19.10 -13.79 8.51
C PRO A 336 -17.67 -14.12 8.95
N THR A 337 -16.74 -14.41 8.07
CA THR A 337 -15.45 -15.04 8.40
C THR A 337 -14.51 -14.17 9.24
N HIS A 338 -14.54 -12.82 9.07
CA HIS A 338 -13.59 -11.89 9.68
C HIS A 338 -14.26 -10.82 10.54
N LEU A 339 -15.36 -11.14 11.21
CA LEU A 339 -16.10 -10.18 12.06
C LEU A 339 -15.42 -9.89 13.40
N SER A 340 -14.42 -10.66 13.79
CA SER A 340 -13.65 -10.38 15.02
C SER A 340 -12.76 -9.16 14.84
N LEU A 341 -12.78 -8.26 15.82
CA LEU A 341 -12.08 -6.97 15.79
C LEU A 341 -11.20 -6.81 17.03
N LEU A 342 -9.97 -6.41 16.83
CA LEU A 342 -9.03 -6.05 17.89
C LEU A 342 -8.63 -4.58 17.75
N LEU A 343 -8.87 -3.80 18.79
CA LEU A 343 -8.50 -2.39 18.89
C LEU A 343 -7.47 -2.22 20.02
N GLU A 344 -6.22 -1.99 19.63
CA GLU A 344 -5.14 -1.74 20.59
C GLU A 344 -4.99 -0.22 20.79
N ALA A 345 -5.22 0.26 21.98
CA ALA A 345 -5.23 1.69 22.26
C ALA A 345 -4.50 2.04 23.55
N LYS A 346 -3.95 3.25 23.59
CA LYS A 346 -3.35 3.90 24.76
C LYS A 346 -3.96 5.26 24.98
N GLY A 347 -3.94 5.73 26.21
CA GLY A 347 -4.39 7.09 26.56
C GLY A 347 -5.79 7.40 26.01
N GLU A 348 -5.91 8.48 25.25
CA GLU A 348 -7.18 8.93 24.63
C GLU A 348 -7.75 7.91 23.62
N GLY A 349 -6.91 7.10 23.00
CA GLY A 349 -7.34 6.06 22.08
C GLY A 349 -8.29 5.03 22.69
N ARG A 350 -8.28 4.86 24.02
CA ARG A 350 -9.22 3.96 24.73
C ARG A 350 -10.67 4.39 24.54
N ARG A 351 -10.93 5.70 24.62
CA ARG A 351 -12.28 6.24 24.36
C ARG A 351 -12.68 6.04 22.90
N ALA A 352 -11.74 6.25 21.97
CA ALA A 352 -11.97 5.98 20.56
C ALA A 352 -12.26 4.49 20.31
N ALA A 353 -11.54 3.58 20.98
CA ALA A 353 -11.80 2.14 20.88
C ALA A 353 -13.23 1.78 21.32
N VAL A 354 -13.69 2.33 22.45
CA VAL A 354 -15.07 2.12 22.93
C VAL A 354 -16.08 2.63 21.88
N LYS A 355 -15.89 3.85 21.36
CA LYS A 355 -16.78 4.39 20.32
C LYS A 355 -16.79 3.54 19.04
N THR A 356 -15.63 3.05 18.62
CA THR A 356 -15.54 2.15 17.48
C THR A 356 -16.26 0.82 17.74
N LEU A 357 -16.12 0.24 18.95
CA LEU A 357 -16.87 -0.95 19.35
C LEU A 357 -18.37 -0.70 19.30
N GLN A 358 -18.84 0.42 19.83
CA GLN A 358 -20.25 0.81 19.80
C GLN A 358 -20.77 0.93 18.35
N ALA A 359 -20.06 1.65 17.50
CA ALA A 359 -20.44 1.81 16.09
C ALA A 359 -20.48 0.46 15.36
N TYR A 360 -19.46 -0.37 15.59
CA TYR A 360 -19.40 -1.68 14.95
C TYR A 360 -20.51 -2.63 15.46
N MET A 361 -20.82 -2.60 16.75
CA MET A 361 -21.97 -3.34 17.31
C MET A 361 -23.29 -2.88 16.69
N LEU A 362 -23.51 -1.56 16.55
CA LEU A 362 -24.69 -1.02 15.87
C LEU A 362 -24.75 -1.49 14.42
N ARG A 363 -23.61 -1.50 13.73
CA ARG A 363 -23.53 -1.97 12.34
C ARG A 363 -23.85 -3.46 12.25
N LEU A 364 -23.31 -4.27 13.13
CA LEU A 364 -23.57 -5.71 13.19
C LEU A 364 -25.07 -6.01 13.44
N VAL A 365 -25.66 -5.40 14.47
CA VAL A 365 -27.06 -5.69 14.83
C VAL A 365 -28.06 -5.17 13.81
N SER A 366 -27.72 -4.12 13.07
CA SER A 366 -28.59 -3.56 12.03
C SER A 366 -28.43 -4.24 10.66
N SER A 367 -27.26 -4.84 10.38
CA SER A 367 -26.95 -5.40 9.05
C SER A 367 -27.03 -6.92 8.99
N LEU A 368 -26.99 -7.61 10.14
CA LEU A 368 -27.30 -9.03 10.19
C LEU A 368 -28.81 -9.25 10.26
N PRO A 369 -29.33 -10.41 9.81
CA PRO A 369 -30.75 -10.70 9.87
C PRO A 369 -31.31 -10.54 11.28
N PRO A 370 -32.57 -10.08 11.43
CA PRO A 370 -33.18 -9.89 12.73
C PRO A 370 -33.12 -11.17 13.59
N ALA A 371 -32.83 -11.02 14.89
CA ALA A 371 -32.63 -12.08 15.86
C ALA A 371 -31.40 -12.99 15.64
N LYS A 372 -30.63 -12.83 14.55
CA LYS A 372 -29.43 -13.65 14.30
C LYS A 372 -28.12 -13.03 14.85
N CYS A 373 -28.20 -11.95 15.65
CA CYS A 373 -27.07 -11.30 16.30
C CYS A 373 -27.27 -11.27 17.81
N ARG A 374 -26.35 -11.86 18.58
CA ARG A 374 -26.42 -11.92 20.05
C ARG A 374 -25.15 -11.34 20.68
N PHE A 375 -25.29 -10.49 21.66
CA PHE A 375 -24.16 -9.85 22.35
C PHE A 375 -23.96 -10.35 23.78
N THR A 376 -22.70 -10.59 24.14
CA THR A 376 -22.24 -10.70 25.53
C THR A 376 -21.23 -9.57 25.76
N ILE A 377 -21.56 -8.61 26.64
CA ILE A 377 -20.77 -7.40 26.83
C ILE A 377 -20.05 -7.44 28.17
N ILE A 378 -18.76 -7.15 28.14
CA ILE A 378 -17.86 -7.05 29.28
C ILE A 378 -17.26 -5.65 29.28
N ASP A 379 -17.61 -4.85 30.30
CA ASP A 379 -17.11 -3.48 30.46
C ASP A 379 -16.72 -3.21 31.92
N PRO A 380 -15.57 -3.70 32.36
CA PRO A 380 -15.17 -3.62 33.76
C PRO A 380 -14.76 -2.21 34.20
N VAL A 381 -14.27 -1.36 33.29
CA VAL A 381 -13.80 0.00 33.60
C VAL A 381 -14.94 1.00 33.52
N GLY A 382 -15.78 0.92 32.50
CA GLY A 382 -16.95 1.78 32.35
C GLY A 382 -18.13 1.36 33.20
N LEU A 383 -18.00 0.30 34.02
CA LEU A 383 -19.08 -0.25 34.84
C LEU A 383 -20.39 -0.50 34.10
N GLY A 384 -20.26 -0.71 32.76
CA GLY A 384 -21.37 -0.92 31.87
C GLY A 384 -21.96 0.33 31.23
N GLU A 385 -21.57 1.52 31.68
CA GLU A 385 -22.11 2.79 31.19
C GLU A 385 -21.86 2.95 29.69
N ASN A 386 -20.66 2.55 29.20
CA ASN A 386 -20.31 2.67 27.79
C ASN A 386 -21.29 1.98 26.83
N PHE A 387 -21.92 0.91 27.25
CA PHE A 387 -22.82 0.12 26.40
C PHE A 387 -24.26 0.08 26.91
N ALA A 388 -24.61 0.94 27.84
CA ALA A 388 -25.93 0.96 28.48
C ALA A 388 -27.08 1.08 27.47
N ALA A 389 -26.90 1.86 26.40
CA ALA A 389 -27.90 2.01 25.35
C ALA A 389 -28.29 0.66 24.69
N PHE A 390 -27.35 -0.27 24.55
CA PHE A 390 -27.62 -1.57 23.94
C PHE A 390 -28.56 -2.44 24.79
N MET A 391 -28.72 -2.13 26.07
CA MET A 391 -29.64 -2.85 26.96
C MET A 391 -31.10 -2.71 26.51
N HIS A 392 -31.46 -1.69 25.71
CA HIS A 392 -32.78 -1.61 25.10
C HIS A 392 -33.13 -2.82 24.21
N LEU A 393 -32.15 -3.55 23.72
CA LEU A 393 -32.40 -4.80 22.99
C LEU A 393 -33.02 -5.87 23.87
N ALA A 394 -32.66 -5.92 25.17
CA ALA A 394 -33.21 -6.87 26.13
C ALA A 394 -34.71 -6.63 26.42
N ASP A 395 -35.22 -5.41 26.19
CA ASP A 395 -36.63 -5.09 26.33
C ASP A 395 -37.51 -5.83 25.31
N TYR A 396 -36.91 -6.29 24.23
CA TYR A 396 -37.59 -6.98 23.14
C TYR A 396 -37.35 -8.49 23.13
N ASP A 397 -36.09 -8.89 23.33
CA ASP A 397 -35.68 -10.29 23.40
C ASP A 397 -34.41 -10.42 24.27
N ASP A 398 -34.54 -11.18 25.36
CA ASP A 398 -33.47 -11.50 26.30
C ASP A 398 -32.27 -12.23 25.66
N GLN A 399 -32.45 -12.77 24.47
CA GLN A 399 -31.39 -13.51 23.78
C GLN A 399 -30.50 -12.59 22.92
N LEU A 400 -30.97 -11.41 22.51
CA LEU A 400 -30.20 -10.48 21.71
C LEU A 400 -28.97 -9.94 22.46
N ILE A 401 -29.15 -9.73 23.76
CA ILE A 401 -28.08 -9.28 24.63
C ILE A 401 -28.22 -9.95 25.99
N SER A 402 -27.11 -10.28 26.62
CA SER A 402 -27.14 -10.76 28.00
C SER A 402 -27.85 -9.72 28.90
N ARG A 403 -28.68 -10.19 29.85
CA ARG A 403 -29.54 -9.33 30.69
C ARG A 403 -28.83 -8.22 31.43
N ARG A 404 -27.51 -8.20 31.43
CA ARG A 404 -26.67 -7.15 32.01
C ARG A 404 -25.30 -7.11 31.33
N ILE A 405 -24.63 -6.01 31.48
CA ILE A 405 -23.22 -5.82 31.11
C ILE A 405 -22.37 -6.34 32.28
N TRP A 406 -21.35 -7.15 31.93
CA TRP A 406 -20.55 -7.86 32.91
C TRP A 406 -19.30 -7.05 33.28
N THR A 407 -19.09 -6.87 34.58
CA THR A 407 -18.02 -6.01 35.13
C THR A 407 -17.11 -6.74 36.11
N GLU A 408 -17.63 -7.74 36.81
CA GLU A 408 -16.94 -8.44 37.89
C GLU A 408 -16.15 -9.65 37.36
N PRO A 409 -14.94 -9.93 37.88
CA PRO A 409 -14.07 -11.00 37.41
C PRO A 409 -14.73 -12.38 37.36
N ARG A 410 -15.47 -12.74 38.40
CA ARG A 410 -16.15 -14.05 38.46
C ARG A 410 -17.21 -14.21 37.37
N HIS A 411 -17.98 -13.16 37.16
CA HIS A 411 -19.01 -13.19 36.11
C HIS A 411 -18.40 -13.20 34.69
N ILE A 412 -17.31 -12.44 34.51
CA ILE A 412 -16.55 -12.45 33.27
C ILE A 412 -16.08 -13.87 32.95
N GLU A 413 -15.44 -14.54 33.93
CA GLU A 413 -14.96 -15.89 33.76
C GLU A 413 -16.10 -16.86 33.41
N GLN A 414 -17.25 -16.75 34.12
CA GLN A 414 -18.42 -17.59 33.83
C GLN A 414 -18.95 -17.37 32.40
N ARG A 415 -19.02 -16.12 31.91
CA ARG A 415 -19.48 -15.85 30.54
C ARG A 415 -18.55 -16.45 29.47
N LEU A 416 -17.26 -16.45 29.74
CA LEU A 416 -16.29 -17.09 28.84
C LEU A 416 -16.42 -18.62 28.88
N VAL A 417 -16.75 -19.21 30.05
CA VAL A 417 -17.09 -20.63 30.14
C VAL A 417 -18.34 -20.94 29.33
N ASP A 418 -19.41 -20.17 29.50
CA ASP A 418 -20.67 -20.40 28.80
C ASP A 418 -20.49 -20.31 27.27
N LEU A 419 -19.66 -19.36 26.79
CA LEU A 419 -19.34 -19.26 25.37
C LEU A 419 -18.51 -20.45 24.88
N SER A 420 -17.57 -20.94 25.70
CA SER A 420 -16.78 -22.12 25.34
C SER A 420 -17.67 -23.38 25.25
N GLU A 421 -18.56 -23.57 26.22
CA GLU A 421 -19.55 -24.65 26.21
C GLU A 421 -20.51 -24.53 25.01
N HIS A 422 -20.91 -23.30 24.67
CA HIS A 422 -21.71 -23.08 23.47
C HIS A 422 -20.93 -23.50 22.20
N MET A 423 -19.66 -23.12 22.08
CA MET A 423 -18.81 -23.52 20.94
C MET A 423 -18.70 -25.06 20.83
N GLU A 424 -18.52 -25.74 21.98
CA GLU A 424 -18.49 -27.20 22.02
C GLU A 424 -19.85 -27.80 21.54
N ASN A 425 -20.95 -27.20 21.98
CA ASN A 425 -22.30 -27.61 21.55
C ASN A 425 -22.50 -27.41 20.04
N VAL A 426 -21.99 -26.26 19.50
CA VAL A 426 -22.06 -26.01 18.05
C VAL A 426 -21.29 -27.07 17.30
N ILE A 427 -20.06 -27.39 17.72
CA ILE A 427 -19.22 -28.41 17.07
C ILE A 427 -19.92 -29.77 17.10
N GLN A 428 -20.50 -30.13 18.24
CA GLN A 428 -21.09 -31.46 18.42
C GLN A 428 -22.48 -31.63 17.78
N LYS A 429 -23.32 -30.58 17.83
CA LYS A 429 -24.71 -30.67 17.33
C LYS A 429 -24.85 -30.27 15.88
N TYR A 430 -24.17 -29.19 15.46
CA TYR A 430 -24.43 -28.58 14.16
C TYR A 430 -23.35 -28.95 13.14
N LEU A 431 -22.05 -28.86 13.52
CA LEU A 431 -20.97 -29.12 12.58
C LEU A 431 -20.77 -30.62 12.29
N ARG A 432 -20.79 -31.48 13.29
CA ARG A 432 -20.77 -32.97 13.21
C ARG A 432 -19.79 -33.57 12.19
N ASN A 433 -18.69 -32.86 11.87
CA ASN A 433 -17.77 -33.16 10.78
C ASN A 433 -18.38 -33.10 9.36
N GLU A 434 -19.60 -32.62 9.21
CA GLU A 434 -20.28 -32.43 7.93
C GLU A 434 -20.07 -31.03 7.40
N PHE A 435 -20.05 -30.03 8.30
CA PHE A 435 -19.83 -28.63 7.97
C PHE A 435 -18.51 -28.11 8.56
N LYS A 436 -17.80 -27.29 7.81
CA LYS A 436 -16.56 -26.68 8.29
C LYS A 436 -16.83 -25.54 9.25
N THR A 437 -17.89 -24.78 9.00
CA THR A 437 -18.30 -23.60 9.78
C THR A 437 -19.81 -23.62 10.04
N ILE A 438 -20.23 -22.88 11.04
CA ILE A 438 -21.65 -22.68 11.33
C ILE A 438 -22.36 -21.91 10.19
N ASP A 439 -21.64 -21.10 9.44
CA ASP A 439 -22.20 -20.41 8.28
C ASP A 439 -22.58 -21.38 7.18
N GLU A 440 -21.75 -22.38 6.88
CA GLU A 440 -22.11 -23.46 5.96
C GLU A 440 -23.36 -24.21 6.42
N TYR A 441 -23.46 -24.49 7.72
CA TYR A 441 -24.65 -25.10 8.31
C TYR A 441 -25.87 -24.18 8.19
N ASN A 442 -25.73 -22.90 8.51
CA ASN A 442 -26.80 -21.90 8.47
C ASN A 442 -27.39 -21.73 7.06
N HIS A 443 -26.56 -21.80 6.03
CA HIS A 443 -27.05 -21.81 4.64
C HIS A 443 -27.90 -23.01 4.30
N TYR A 444 -27.66 -24.15 4.97
CA TYR A 444 -28.45 -25.36 4.79
C TYR A 444 -29.69 -25.37 5.67
N ALA A 445 -29.61 -24.81 6.88
CA ALA A 445 -30.65 -24.88 7.92
C ALA A 445 -31.77 -23.84 7.74
N ASP A 446 -31.58 -22.83 6.87
CA ASP A 446 -32.52 -21.76 6.54
C ASP A 446 -33.14 -21.10 7.80
N GLU A 447 -34.41 -21.29 8.10
CA GLU A 447 -35.12 -20.67 9.22
C GLU A 447 -34.54 -21.01 10.60
N VAL A 448 -33.96 -22.22 10.76
CA VAL A 448 -33.41 -22.74 12.02
C VAL A 448 -31.91 -22.39 12.17
N ALA A 449 -31.42 -21.42 11.42
CA ALA A 449 -30.01 -20.98 11.46
C ALA A 449 -29.59 -20.47 12.86
N GLU A 450 -28.47 -21.03 13.37
CA GLU A 450 -27.91 -20.58 14.67
C GLU A 450 -27.44 -19.13 14.62
N PRO A 451 -27.80 -18.31 15.57
CA PRO A 451 -27.39 -16.91 15.63
C PRO A 451 -25.87 -16.75 15.85
N PHE A 452 -25.30 -15.71 15.25
CA PHE A 452 -23.93 -15.29 15.55
C PHE A 452 -23.85 -14.66 16.93
N ARG A 453 -22.79 -14.96 17.66
CA ARG A 453 -22.53 -14.44 19.02
C ARG A 453 -21.32 -13.54 19.00
N PHE A 454 -21.45 -12.38 19.59
CA PHE A 454 -20.39 -11.38 19.69
C PHE A 454 -20.01 -11.17 21.15
N LEU A 455 -18.79 -11.56 21.50
CA LEU A 455 -18.19 -11.26 22.78
C LEU A 455 -17.53 -9.88 22.68
N VAL A 456 -18.13 -8.89 23.31
CA VAL A 456 -17.61 -7.51 23.34
C VAL A 456 -16.86 -7.29 24.64
N VAL A 457 -15.60 -6.94 24.55
CA VAL A 457 -14.74 -6.69 25.73
C VAL A 457 -14.12 -5.31 25.59
N ALA A 458 -14.47 -4.41 26.47
CA ALA A 458 -13.83 -3.10 26.58
C ALA A 458 -12.72 -3.12 27.62
N ASN A 459 -11.64 -2.40 27.34
CA ASN A 459 -10.54 -2.14 28.27
C ASN A 459 -9.86 -3.42 28.82
N PHE A 460 -9.74 -4.46 27.99
CA PHE A 460 -8.94 -5.62 28.37
C PHE A 460 -7.49 -5.18 28.69
N PRO A 461 -6.83 -5.67 29.73
CA PRO A 461 -7.15 -6.85 30.53
C PRO A 461 -7.86 -6.56 31.87
N ALA A 462 -8.48 -5.41 32.05
CA ALA A 462 -9.12 -5.06 33.30
C ALA A 462 -10.09 -6.16 33.77
N ASN A 463 -9.95 -6.58 35.02
CA ASN A 463 -10.77 -7.62 35.69
C ASN A 463 -10.72 -9.02 35.06
N PHE A 464 -9.72 -9.29 34.19
CA PHE A 464 -9.50 -10.61 33.64
C PHE A 464 -8.50 -11.41 34.45
N SER A 465 -8.90 -12.59 34.91
CA SER A 465 -7.96 -13.58 35.43
C SER A 465 -7.14 -14.21 34.33
N GLU A 466 -6.04 -14.87 34.69
CA GLU A 466 -5.24 -15.66 33.73
C GLU A 466 -6.07 -16.73 33.01
N ALA A 467 -6.97 -17.39 33.74
CA ALA A 467 -7.87 -18.38 33.17
C ALA A 467 -8.86 -17.76 32.17
N ALA A 468 -9.44 -16.60 32.53
CA ALA A 468 -10.32 -15.84 31.63
C ALA A 468 -9.58 -15.40 30.37
N ALA A 469 -8.36 -14.92 30.50
CA ALA A 469 -7.54 -14.48 29.36
C ALA A 469 -7.18 -15.65 28.41
N ARG A 470 -6.84 -16.82 28.94
CA ARG A 470 -6.61 -18.03 28.12
C ARG A 470 -7.88 -18.46 27.38
N ARG A 471 -9.04 -18.42 28.04
CA ARG A 471 -10.32 -18.73 27.38
C ARG A 471 -10.65 -17.73 26.27
N LEU A 472 -10.42 -16.45 26.51
CA LEU A 472 -10.60 -15.41 25.51
C LEU A 472 -9.75 -15.69 24.25
N MET A 473 -8.49 -16.10 24.42
CA MET A 473 -7.64 -16.50 23.28
C MET A 473 -8.24 -17.70 22.53
N SER A 474 -8.69 -18.72 23.24
CA SER A 474 -9.32 -19.90 22.64
C SER A 474 -10.60 -19.54 21.88
N ILE A 475 -11.44 -18.67 22.44
CA ILE A 475 -12.65 -18.17 21.78
C ILE A 475 -12.28 -17.35 20.54
N ALA A 476 -11.30 -16.48 20.61
CA ALA A 476 -10.88 -15.69 19.47
C ALA A 476 -10.34 -16.57 18.32
N ALA A 477 -9.56 -17.59 18.63
CA ALA A 477 -8.95 -18.47 17.64
C ALA A 477 -9.94 -19.44 16.99
N SER A 478 -10.84 -20.02 17.79
CA SER A 478 -11.73 -21.11 17.32
C SER A 478 -13.19 -20.68 17.16
N GLY A 479 -13.57 -19.55 17.75
CA GLY A 479 -14.94 -19.04 17.75
C GLY A 479 -15.52 -18.74 16.38
N PRO A 480 -14.80 -18.13 15.44
CA PRO A 480 -15.35 -17.80 14.12
C PRO A 480 -15.94 -19.01 13.40
N ARG A 481 -15.32 -20.18 13.54
CA ARG A 481 -15.86 -21.43 13.01
C ARG A 481 -17.24 -21.80 13.59
N CYS A 482 -17.48 -21.42 14.85
CA CYS A 482 -18.72 -21.69 15.59
C CYS A 482 -19.70 -20.51 15.57
N GLY A 483 -19.41 -19.45 14.79
CA GLY A 483 -20.21 -18.23 14.79
C GLY A 483 -20.03 -17.35 16.02
N VAL A 484 -18.94 -17.53 16.76
CA VAL A 484 -18.59 -16.71 17.93
C VAL A 484 -17.44 -15.79 17.57
N PHE A 485 -17.67 -14.50 17.64
CA PHE A 485 -16.72 -13.46 17.27
C PHE A 485 -16.33 -12.60 18.47
N VAL A 486 -15.10 -12.11 18.48
CA VAL A 486 -14.57 -11.30 19.58
C VAL A 486 -14.35 -9.86 19.10
N LEU A 487 -14.97 -8.92 19.80
CA LEU A 487 -14.77 -7.47 19.62
C LEU A 487 -14.00 -6.97 20.85
N LEU A 488 -12.70 -6.80 20.69
CA LEU A 488 -11.79 -6.59 21.82
C LEU A 488 -11.13 -5.21 21.77
N GLY A 489 -11.41 -4.40 22.77
CA GLY A 489 -10.66 -3.17 23.07
C GLY A 489 -9.59 -3.44 24.11
N VAL A 490 -8.33 -3.31 23.70
CA VAL A 490 -7.17 -3.55 24.56
C VAL A 490 -6.60 -2.23 25.06
N ASP A 491 -6.49 -2.10 26.38
CA ASP A 491 -5.69 -1.05 27.01
C ASP A 491 -4.22 -1.45 27.00
N ALA A 492 -3.48 -0.92 26.05
CA ALA A 492 -2.07 -1.23 25.90
C ALA A 492 -1.15 -0.53 26.92
N ASP A 493 -1.71 0.25 27.85
CA ASP A 493 -1.00 0.78 29.02
C ASP A 493 -0.98 -0.23 30.18
N GLN A 494 -1.87 -1.24 30.14
CA GLN A 494 -1.95 -2.27 31.15
C GLN A 494 -1.05 -3.46 30.86
N PRO A 495 -0.46 -4.10 31.89
CA PRO A 495 0.27 -5.35 31.70
C PRO A 495 -0.67 -6.47 31.30
N MET A 496 -0.26 -7.27 30.31
CA MET A 496 -1.05 -8.42 29.89
C MET A 496 -0.99 -9.55 30.93
N PRO A 497 -2.08 -10.31 31.09
CA PRO A 497 -2.11 -11.48 31.96
C PRO A 497 -1.04 -12.50 31.59
N PRO A 498 -0.46 -13.25 32.55
CA PRO A 498 0.51 -14.29 32.27
C PRO A 498 -0.03 -15.31 31.26
N GLY A 499 0.79 -15.70 30.30
CA GLY A 499 0.41 -16.68 29.26
C GLY A 499 -0.54 -16.16 28.19
N PHE A 500 -0.90 -14.87 28.21
CA PHE A 500 -1.70 -14.26 27.15
C PHE A 500 -0.81 -13.80 25.98
N SER A 501 -1.10 -14.30 24.79
CA SER A 501 -0.42 -13.91 23.55
C SER A 501 -1.27 -12.95 22.75
N LEU A 502 -0.92 -11.67 22.76
CA LEU A 502 -1.59 -10.68 21.91
C LEU A 502 -1.33 -10.98 20.41
N GLY A 503 -0.20 -11.65 20.11
CA GLY A 503 0.11 -12.09 18.75
C GLY A 503 -0.91 -13.07 18.18
N ASP A 504 -1.37 -14.01 19.01
CA ASP A 504 -2.35 -15.01 18.59
C ASP A 504 -3.73 -14.38 18.34
N ILE A 505 -4.11 -13.41 19.17
CA ILE A 505 -5.34 -12.64 18.95
C ILE A 505 -5.26 -11.82 17.65
N ARG A 506 -4.11 -11.18 17.39
CA ARG A 506 -3.89 -10.42 16.14
C ARG A 506 -4.05 -11.29 14.90
N ALA A 507 -3.56 -12.51 14.95
CA ALA A 507 -3.67 -13.44 13.84
C ALA A 507 -5.12 -13.91 13.59
N ALA A 508 -5.97 -13.89 14.61
CA ALA A 508 -7.36 -14.35 14.56
C ALA A 508 -8.39 -13.22 14.33
N THR A 509 -7.95 -11.96 14.25
CA THR A 509 -8.85 -10.81 14.23
C THR A 509 -8.42 -9.76 13.23
N THR A 510 -9.35 -8.93 12.77
CA THR A 510 -9.01 -7.65 12.13
C THR A 510 -8.40 -6.73 13.17
N SER A 511 -7.09 -6.55 13.07
CA SER A 511 -6.29 -5.86 14.09
C SER A 511 -5.98 -4.42 13.72
N LEU A 512 -6.34 -3.50 14.61
CA LEU A 512 -6.11 -2.07 14.48
C LEU A 512 -5.37 -1.53 15.71
N VAL A 513 -4.47 -0.60 15.49
CA VAL A 513 -3.70 0.04 16.54
C VAL A 513 -3.89 1.55 16.51
N TRP A 514 -4.07 2.16 17.66
CA TRP A 514 -4.20 3.62 17.80
C TRP A 514 -2.87 4.32 17.57
N ARG A 515 -2.81 5.19 16.58
CA ARG A 515 -1.64 6.01 16.23
C ARG A 515 -2.10 7.35 15.69
N GLN A 516 -1.48 8.44 16.14
CA GLN A 516 -1.74 9.78 15.60
C GLN A 516 -3.25 10.09 15.48
N ASP A 517 -3.96 9.91 16.58
CA ASP A 517 -5.39 10.18 16.75
C ASP A 517 -6.34 9.42 15.80
N ARG A 518 -5.90 8.26 15.30
CA ARG A 518 -6.72 7.36 14.50
C ARG A 518 -6.31 5.91 14.69
N PHE A 519 -7.21 5.00 14.32
CA PHE A 519 -6.88 3.60 14.18
C PHE A 519 -6.25 3.31 12.83
N VAL A 520 -5.18 2.53 12.84
CA VAL A 520 -4.46 2.08 11.64
C VAL A 520 -4.41 0.55 11.69
N GLY A 521 -4.75 -0.09 10.58
CA GLY A 521 -4.63 -1.54 10.47
C GLY A 521 -3.19 -2.01 10.60
N ARG A 522 -3.01 -3.24 11.02
CA ARG A 522 -1.68 -3.87 11.04
C ARG A 522 -1.33 -4.50 9.71
N GLU A 523 -2.32 -4.92 8.96
CA GLU A 523 -2.16 -5.66 7.71
C GLU A 523 -3.23 -5.24 6.69
N GLY A 524 -3.01 -5.57 5.42
CA GLY A 524 -3.94 -5.34 4.34
C GLY A 524 -4.23 -3.86 4.04
N LEU A 525 -5.36 -3.61 3.43
CA LEU A 525 -5.77 -2.28 2.99
C LEU A 525 -5.86 -1.26 4.14
N LEU A 526 -6.27 -1.70 5.32
CA LEU A 526 -6.35 -0.85 6.52
C LEU A 526 -4.99 -0.41 7.05
N ALA A 527 -3.91 -1.11 6.71
CA ALA A 527 -2.53 -0.72 7.03
C ALA A 527 -1.93 0.18 5.94
N GLU A 528 -2.35 -0.03 4.70
CA GLU A 528 -1.78 0.63 3.52
C GLU A 528 -2.38 2.02 3.28
N TYR A 529 -3.69 2.16 3.56
CA TYR A 529 -4.43 3.39 3.31
C TYR A 529 -4.96 4.02 4.60
N PRO A 530 -5.04 5.35 4.67
CA PRO A 530 -5.69 6.04 5.77
C PRO A 530 -7.14 5.59 5.92
N SER A 531 -7.49 5.15 7.12
CA SER A 531 -8.85 4.72 7.46
C SER A 531 -9.53 5.69 8.42
N HIS A 532 -10.82 5.89 8.20
CA HIS A 532 -11.72 6.62 9.10
C HIS A 532 -12.81 5.65 9.55
N LEU A 533 -12.69 5.17 10.78
CA LEU A 533 -13.66 4.23 11.34
C LEU A 533 -14.98 4.95 11.64
N GLU A 534 -16.08 4.23 11.52
CA GLU A 534 -17.38 4.76 11.89
C GLU A 534 -17.43 5.11 13.38
N SER A 535 -18.16 6.18 13.68
CA SER A 535 -18.48 6.58 15.05
C SER A 535 -19.95 6.30 15.34
N PRO A 536 -20.33 6.03 16.59
CA PRO A 536 -21.73 5.87 16.93
C PRO A 536 -22.48 7.19 16.71
N PRO A 537 -23.74 7.12 16.29
CA PRO A 537 -24.57 8.30 16.16
C PRO A 537 -24.89 8.92 17.55
N PRO A 538 -25.46 10.13 17.58
CA PRO A 538 -25.99 10.70 18.81
C PRO A 538 -26.95 9.74 19.52
N ASP A 539 -27.01 9.82 20.85
CA ASP A 539 -27.74 8.89 21.71
C ASP A 539 -29.22 8.70 21.33
N GLU A 540 -29.88 9.79 20.88
CA GLU A 540 -31.27 9.72 20.43
C GLU A 540 -31.45 8.84 19.18
N ILE A 541 -30.52 8.93 18.23
CA ILE A 541 -30.53 8.13 17.00
C ILE A 541 -30.17 6.70 17.34
N CYS A 542 -29.16 6.50 18.18
CA CYS A 542 -28.74 5.20 18.68
C CYS A 542 -29.93 4.46 19.34
N THR A 543 -30.61 5.12 20.27
CA THR A 543 -31.76 4.57 20.97
C THR A 543 -32.89 4.19 20.01
N ARG A 544 -33.28 5.09 19.08
CA ARG A 544 -34.30 4.79 18.08
C ARG A 544 -33.92 3.58 17.20
N LEU A 545 -32.68 3.53 16.75
CA LEU A 545 -32.17 2.40 15.94
C LEU A 545 -32.28 1.09 16.72
N LEU A 546 -31.82 1.07 17.98
CA LEU A 546 -31.88 -0.13 18.82
C LEU A 546 -33.33 -0.58 19.08
N HIS A 547 -34.25 0.36 19.25
CA HIS A 547 -35.68 0.05 19.35
C HIS A 547 -36.25 -0.52 18.03
N ASN A 548 -35.83 0.00 16.88
CA ASN A 548 -36.25 -0.52 15.57
C ASN A 548 -35.76 -1.97 15.39
N VAL A 549 -34.47 -2.20 15.62
CA VAL A 549 -33.86 -3.53 15.54
C VAL A 549 -34.53 -4.49 16.52
N GLY A 550 -34.75 -4.08 17.77
CA GLY A 550 -35.39 -4.90 18.77
C GLY A 550 -36.81 -5.30 18.39
N ARG A 551 -37.60 -4.36 17.84
CA ARG A 551 -38.95 -4.66 17.30
C ARG A 551 -38.93 -5.71 16.20
N GLN A 552 -37.99 -5.58 15.24
CA GLN A 552 -37.86 -6.54 14.13
C GLN A 552 -37.40 -7.90 14.63
N ALA A 553 -36.45 -7.95 15.56
CA ALA A 553 -36.01 -9.22 16.17
C ALA A 553 -37.16 -9.92 16.91
N LYS A 554 -37.98 -9.17 17.67
CA LYS A 554 -39.17 -9.72 18.34
C LYS A 554 -40.22 -10.23 17.37
N GLN A 555 -40.34 -9.62 16.19
CA GLN A 555 -41.26 -10.10 15.14
C GLN A 555 -40.72 -11.38 14.49
N ALA A 556 -39.42 -11.42 14.18
CA ALA A 556 -38.78 -12.60 13.62
C ALA A 556 -38.85 -13.80 14.57
N GLY A 557 -38.57 -13.62 15.87
CA GLY A 557 -38.65 -14.70 16.87
C GLY A 557 -40.07 -15.21 17.20
N LYS A 558 -41.13 -14.55 16.69
CA LYS A 558 -42.51 -15.06 16.80
C LYS A 558 -42.90 -15.96 15.64
N VAL A 559 -42.14 -15.95 14.56
CA VAL A 559 -42.39 -16.77 13.36
C VAL A 559 -41.66 -18.12 13.47
N GLU A 560 -40.60 -18.21 14.27
CA GLU A 560 -39.95 -19.46 14.68
C GLU A 560 -40.77 -20.15 15.80
#